data_7fc3bed44b768992194ed939261eab95
#
_entry.id   7fc3bed44b768992194ed939261eab95
#
_cell.length_a   1.000
_cell.length_b   1.000
_cell.length_c   1.000
_cell.angle_alpha   90.00
_cell.angle_beta   90.00
_cell.angle_gamma   90.00
#
_symmetry.space_group_name_H-M   'P 1'
#
loop_
_entity.id
_entity.type
_entity.pdbx_description
1 polymer ?
#
loop_
_entity_poly.entity_id
_entity_poly.type
_entity_poly.pdbx_seq_one_letter_code
_entity_poly.pdbx_strand_id
1 'polypeptide(L)'
;MNQYKVLIPSAGLGTRLGDFSKNLNKALVSLDNKPVISHVIEKFPKHIEIVVALGHKGDLVKDYLQMAHSDRQITCVDIENYCGNGSGLGLTILECKEYLQCPFVFCPNDTVILEEVPEPTTNWVGYAEVDNNH
;
A
#
# COMPACT_ATOMS: atom_id res chain seq x y z
N MET A 1 -13.66 -5.77 20.11
CA MET A 1 -13.40 -5.41 18.72
C MET A 1 -11.92 -5.59 18.42
N ASN A 2 -11.61 -6.42 17.45
CA ASN A 2 -10.24 -6.63 17.04
C ASN A 2 -9.77 -5.43 16.24
N GLN A 3 -8.92 -4.60 16.85
CA GLN A 3 -8.28 -3.52 16.13
C GLN A 3 -7.08 -4.09 15.37
N TYR A 4 -7.05 -3.84 14.09
CA TYR A 4 -5.92 -4.14 13.24
C TYR A 4 -5.61 -2.93 12.36
N LYS A 5 -4.49 -2.99 11.66
CA LYS A 5 -4.10 -1.94 10.71
C LYS A 5 -3.85 -2.57 9.34
N VAL A 6 -3.75 -1.71 8.34
CA VAL A 6 -3.38 -2.13 6.99
C VAL A 6 -2.08 -1.41 6.62
N LEU A 7 -1.10 -2.15 6.12
CA LEU A 7 0.13 -1.58 5.58
C LEU A 7 0.09 -1.63 4.06
N ILE A 8 0.23 -0.47 3.43
CA ILE A 8 0.36 -0.33 1.98
C ILE A 8 1.76 0.17 1.67
N PRO A 9 2.65 -0.68 1.12
CA PRO A 9 3.98 -0.24 0.75
C PRO A 9 3.96 0.51 -0.58
N SER A 10 4.28 1.79 -0.55
CA SER A 10 4.29 2.66 -1.73
C SER A 10 5.65 3.35 -1.94
N ALA A 11 6.71 2.79 -1.33
CA ALA A 11 8.04 3.37 -1.37
C ALA A 11 8.87 2.94 -2.59
N GLY A 12 8.44 1.93 -3.34
CA GLY A 12 9.19 1.42 -4.49
C GLY A 12 9.25 2.40 -5.66
N LEU A 13 10.27 2.24 -6.50
CA LEU A 13 10.48 3.09 -7.67
C LEU A 13 9.49 2.83 -8.80
N GLY A 14 8.84 1.67 -8.82
CA GLY A 14 7.94 1.29 -9.90
C GLY A 14 8.64 1.14 -11.25
N THR A 15 9.88 0.62 -11.26
CA THR A 15 10.72 0.53 -12.45
C THR A 15 10.09 -0.26 -13.59
N ARG A 16 9.19 -1.20 -13.27
CA ARG A 16 8.45 -1.99 -14.27
C ARG A 16 7.50 -1.15 -15.10
N LEU A 17 7.11 0.03 -14.63
CA LEU A 17 6.24 0.96 -15.36
C LEU A 17 7.00 1.84 -16.36
N GLY A 18 8.34 1.78 -16.38
CA GLY A 18 9.16 2.57 -17.28
C GLY A 18 8.96 4.08 -17.09
N ASP A 19 8.60 4.78 -18.17
CA ASP A 19 8.45 6.24 -18.14
C ASP A 19 7.32 6.75 -17.24
N PHE A 20 6.33 5.94 -16.93
CA PHE A 20 5.26 6.31 -16.01
C PHE A 20 5.78 6.59 -14.60
N SER A 21 6.80 5.85 -14.16
CA SER A 21 7.36 6.03 -12.81
C SER A 21 8.20 7.29 -12.64
N LYS A 22 8.61 7.95 -13.73
CA LYS A 22 9.40 9.19 -13.66
C LYS A 22 8.61 10.35 -13.07
N ASN A 23 7.32 10.42 -13.35
CA ASN A 23 6.45 11.53 -12.98
C ASN A 23 5.35 11.16 -12.01
N LEU A 24 5.18 9.87 -11.73
CA LEU A 24 4.05 9.37 -10.95
C LEU A 24 4.48 8.17 -10.10
N ASN A 25 4.04 8.16 -8.84
CA ASN A 25 4.14 6.97 -8.01
C ASN A 25 3.15 5.90 -8.54
N LYS A 26 3.59 4.65 -8.53
CA LYS A 26 2.80 3.49 -8.96
C LYS A 26 1.42 3.42 -8.29
N ALA A 27 1.33 3.83 -7.02
CA ALA A 27 0.07 3.84 -6.26
C ALA A 27 -0.98 4.78 -6.86
N LEU A 28 -0.56 5.79 -7.64
CA LEU A 28 -1.44 6.77 -8.26
C LEU A 28 -1.83 6.44 -9.70
N VAL A 29 -1.35 5.32 -10.23
CA VAL A 29 -1.79 4.85 -11.56
C VAL A 29 -3.28 4.56 -11.51
N SER A 30 -4.02 5.12 -12.48
CA SER A 30 -5.48 4.98 -12.50
C SER A 30 -5.92 3.64 -13.06
N LEU A 31 -6.89 3.07 -12.39
CA LEU A 31 -7.65 1.91 -12.84
C LEU A 31 -9.13 2.23 -12.65
N ASP A 32 -9.92 2.11 -13.70
CA ASP A 32 -11.34 2.47 -13.67
C ASP A 32 -11.59 3.90 -13.11
N ASN A 33 -10.82 4.86 -13.62
CA ASN A 33 -10.90 6.29 -13.25
C ASN A 33 -10.56 6.60 -11.79
N LYS A 34 -9.90 5.69 -11.09
CA LYS A 34 -9.52 5.87 -9.69
C LYS A 34 -8.12 5.30 -9.45
N PRO A 35 -7.23 6.01 -8.73
CA PRO A 35 -5.90 5.47 -8.40
C PRO A 35 -5.97 4.13 -7.69
N VAL A 36 -5.01 3.27 -8.00
CA VAL A 36 -4.94 1.91 -7.42
C VAL A 36 -4.97 1.95 -5.89
N ILE A 37 -4.28 2.90 -5.28
CA ILE A 37 -4.26 3.00 -3.81
C ILE A 37 -5.65 3.22 -3.22
N SER A 38 -6.53 3.94 -3.91
CA SER A 38 -7.92 4.12 -3.47
C SER A 38 -8.71 2.81 -3.51
N HIS A 39 -8.50 1.99 -4.55
CA HIS A 39 -9.12 0.66 -4.61
C HIS A 39 -8.72 -0.19 -3.41
N VAL A 40 -7.46 -0.14 -3.00
CA VAL A 40 -6.96 -0.88 -1.83
C VAL A 40 -7.60 -0.34 -0.54
N ILE A 41 -7.54 0.96 -0.33
CA ILE A 41 -8.05 1.61 0.90
C ILE A 41 -9.54 1.32 1.10
N GLU A 42 -10.33 1.41 0.03
CA GLU A 42 -11.77 1.23 0.10
C GLU A 42 -12.22 -0.20 0.41
N LYS A 43 -11.31 -1.16 0.35
CA LYS A 43 -11.56 -2.54 0.77
C LYS A 43 -11.72 -2.71 2.29
N PHE A 44 -11.25 -1.73 3.05
CA PHE A 44 -11.23 -1.85 4.51
C PHE A 44 -12.22 -0.89 5.16
N PRO A 45 -12.81 -1.28 6.33
CA PRO A 45 -13.73 -0.40 7.06
C PRO A 45 -13.06 0.94 7.41
N LYS A 46 -13.84 2.01 7.46
CA LYS A 46 -13.33 3.37 7.69
C LYS A 46 -12.62 3.56 9.03
N HIS A 47 -12.95 2.78 10.03
CA HIS A 47 -12.33 2.86 11.35
C HIS A 47 -10.95 2.20 11.43
N ILE A 48 -10.55 1.47 10.40
CA ILE A 48 -9.24 0.80 10.35
C ILE A 48 -8.18 1.80 9.89
N GLU A 49 -7.11 1.95 10.68
CA GLU A 49 -5.99 2.79 10.33
C GLU A 49 -5.19 2.19 9.18
N ILE A 50 -4.86 3.04 8.21
CA ILE A 50 -4.02 2.69 7.06
C ILE A 50 -2.64 3.29 7.28
N VAL A 51 -1.61 2.46 7.24
CA VAL A 51 -0.20 2.89 7.27
C VAL A 51 0.34 2.81 5.84
N VAL A 52 0.80 3.92 5.31
CA VAL A 52 1.34 4.00 3.95
C VAL A 52 2.82 4.34 4.01
N ALA A 53 3.65 3.45 3.48
CA ALA A 53 5.08 3.69 3.35
C ALA A 53 5.35 4.48 2.08
N LEU A 54 5.98 5.65 2.20
CA LEU A 54 6.24 6.58 1.11
C LEU A 54 7.74 6.63 0.77
N GLY A 55 8.04 6.79 -0.50
CA GLY A 55 9.41 6.95 -1.00
C GLY A 55 9.39 7.71 -2.31
N HIS A 56 9.58 7.03 -3.42
CA HIS A 56 9.57 7.64 -4.75
C HIS A 56 8.23 8.37 -5.00
N LYS A 57 8.32 9.69 -5.25
CA LYS A 57 7.14 10.55 -5.46
C LYS A 57 6.12 10.49 -4.31
N GLY A 58 6.63 10.30 -3.10
CA GLY A 58 5.79 10.17 -1.90
C GLY A 58 4.92 11.38 -1.62
N ASP A 59 5.41 12.58 -1.91
CA ASP A 59 4.64 13.82 -1.71
C ASP A 59 3.34 13.82 -2.52
N LEU A 60 3.38 13.29 -3.74
CA LEU A 60 2.19 13.19 -4.60
C LEU A 60 1.16 12.23 -4.01
N VAL A 61 1.61 11.12 -3.48
CA VAL A 61 0.73 10.14 -2.81
C VAL A 61 0.10 10.75 -1.56
N LYS A 62 0.92 11.41 -0.75
CA LYS A 62 0.46 12.06 0.48
C LYS A 62 -0.60 13.12 0.21
N ASP A 63 -0.35 14.01 -0.76
CA ASP A 63 -1.29 15.04 -1.14
C ASP A 63 -2.61 14.45 -1.63
N TYR A 64 -2.54 13.43 -2.47
CA TYR A 64 -3.72 12.71 -2.96
C TYR A 64 -4.54 12.13 -1.81
N LEU A 65 -3.89 11.45 -0.86
CA LEU A 65 -4.57 10.82 0.28
C LEU A 65 -5.26 11.85 1.17
N GLN A 66 -4.63 13.00 1.38
CA GLN A 66 -5.21 14.09 2.17
C GLN A 66 -6.46 14.68 1.52
N MET A 67 -6.51 14.71 0.19
CA MET A 67 -7.68 15.21 -0.55
C MET A 67 -8.79 14.16 -0.68
N ALA A 68 -8.43 12.97 -1.11
CA ALA A 68 -9.40 11.94 -1.49
C ALA A 68 -9.91 11.12 -0.31
N HIS A 69 -9.12 10.99 0.74
CA HIS A 69 -9.41 10.15 1.91
C HIS A 69 -9.27 10.92 3.22
N SER A 70 -9.73 12.18 3.23
CA SER A 70 -9.66 13.05 4.41
C SER A 70 -10.48 12.55 5.60
N ASP A 71 -11.44 11.67 5.36
CA ASP A 71 -12.29 11.05 6.38
C ASP A 71 -11.69 9.76 6.98
N ARG A 72 -10.46 9.39 6.56
CA ARG A 72 -9.78 8.18 7.01
C ARG A 72 -8.58 8.52 7.87
N GLN A 73 -8.29 7.63 8.84
CA GLN A 73 -7.04 7.70 9.60
C GLN A 73 -5.93 7.05 8.79
N ILE A 74 -5.07 7.88 8.19
CA ILE A 74 -3.95 7.45 7.38
C ILE A 74 -2.67 7.99 7.98
N THR A 75 -1.73 7.10 8.29
CA THR A 75 -0.40 7.44 8.77
C THR A 75 0.59 7.23 7.63
N CYS A 76 1.26 8.28 7.20
CA CYS A 76 2.29 8.21 6.17
C CYS A 76 3.66 8.11 6.85
N VAL A 77 4.45 7.13 6.41
CA VAL A 77 5.80 6.89 6.92
C VAL A 77 6.78 7.08 5.77
N ASP A 78 7.67 8.08 5.90
CA ASP A 78 8.69 8.34 4.89
C ASP A 78 9.83 7.32 5.03
N ILE A 79 10.12 6.60 3.94
CA ILE A 79 11.17 5.60 3.89
C ILE A 79 12.42 6.23 3.27
N GLU A 80 13.50 6.31 4.03
CA GLU A 80 14.74 6.93 3.57
C GLU A 80 15.45 6.08 2.49
N ASN A 81 15.49 4.76 2.68
CA ASN A 81 16.17 3.83 1.78
C ASN A 81 15.20 3.12 0.85
N TYR A 82 14.50 3.88 0.00
CA TYR A 82 13.57 3.29 -0.96
C TYR A 82 14.22 2.86 -2.28
N CYS A 83 15.50 3.16 -2.49
CA CYS A 83 16.24 2.76 -3.70
C CYS A 83 17.70 2.47 -3.39
N GLY A 84 18.36 1.74 -4.28
CA GLY A 84 19.77 1.40 -4.16
C GLY A 84 20.05 0.20 -3.25
N ASN A 85 21.29 0.04 -2.85
CA ASN A 85 21.72 -1.06 -2.00
C ASN A 85 21.09 -0.96 -0.61
N GLY A 86 20.57 -2.09 -0.13
CA GLY A 86 19.91 -2.16 1.17
C GLY A 86 18.44 -1.78 1.15
N SER A 87 17.91 -1.32 -0.01
CA SER A 87 16.48 -1.08 -0.15
C SER A 87 15.72 -2.38 -0.41
N GLY A 88 14.44 -2.40 -0.12
CA GLY A 88 13.58 -3.54 -0.40
C GLY A 88 12.35 -3.56 0.50
N LEU A 89 11.44 -4.47 0.19
CA LEU A 89 10.18 -4.60 0.90
C LEU A 89 10.38 -4.91 2.39
N GLY A 90 11.31 -5.81 2.71
CA GLY A 90 11.59 -6.18 4.10
C GLY A 90 12.05 -4.98 4.93
N LEU A 91 12.91 -4.14 4.38
CA LEU A 91 13.37 -2.93 5.06
C LEU A 91 12.24 -1.92 5.22
N THR A 92 11.40 -1.78 4.20
CA THR A 92 10.22 -0.91 4.26
C THR A 92 9.29 -1.31 5.41
N ILE A 93 9.01 -2.60 5.55
CA ILE A 93 8.18 -3.11 6.65
C ILE A 93 8.86 -2.83 8.00
N LEU A 94 10.17 -3.06 8.08
CA LEU A 94 10.94 -2.84 9.30
C LEU A 94 10.92 -1.37 9.74
N GLU A 95 11.03 -0.43 8.80
CA GLU A 95 10.94 0.99 9.11
C GLU A 95 9.55 1.42 9.58
N CYS A 96 8.51 0.66 9.24
CA CYS A 96 7.14 0.89 9.70
C CYS A 96 6.81 0.19 11.02
N LYS A 97 7.73 -0.56 11.61
CA LYS A 97 7.42 -1.46 12.74
C LYS A 97 6.80 -0.76 13.95
N GLU A 98 7.17 0.48 14.24
CA GLU A 98 6.62 1.23 15.37
C GLU A 98 5.11 1.46 15.23
N TYR A 99 4.63 1.54 14.00
CA TYR A 99 3.22 1.75 13.67
C TYR A 99 2.44 0.45 13.55
N LEU A 100 3.12 -0.71 13.57
CA LEU A 100 2.55 -2.03 13.29
C LEU A 100 2.62 -2.98 14.50
N GLN A 101 2.54 -2.45 15.73
CA GLN A 101 2.59 -3.26 16.96
C GLN A 101 1.21 -3.86 17.31
N CYS A 102 0.51 -4.36 16.30
CA CYS A 102 -0.79 -5.02 16.39
C CYS A 102 -0.94 -5.94 15.18
N PRO A 103 -1.96 -6.77 15.12
CA PRO A 103 -2.26 -7.49 13.88
C PRO A 103 -2.41 -6.53 12.72
N PHE A 104 -1.87 -6.88 11.57
CA PHE A 104 -2.01 -6.04 10.38
C PHE A 104 -2.11 -6.86 9.11
N VAL A 105 -2.74 -6.27 8.11
CA VAL A 105 -2.84 -6.81 6.75
C VAL A 105 -1.83 -6.06 5.88
N PHE A 106 -0.94 -6.81 5.23
CA PHE A 106 -0.04 -6.28 4.22
C PHE A 106 -0.76 -6.34 2.88
N CYS A 107 -0.90 -5.20 2.22
CA CYS A 107 -1.65 -5.08 0.98
C CYS A 107 -0.81 -4.30 -0.05
N PRO A 108 -0.21 -4.97 -1.06
CA PRO A 108 0.56 -4.27 -2.08
C PRO A 108 -0.30 -3.27 -2.86
N ASN A 109 0.32 -2.20 -3.33
CA ASN A 109 -0.38 -1.16 -4.10
C ASN A 109 -0.48 -1.47 -5.60
N ASP A 110 -0.04 -2.65 -6.03
CA ASP A 110 -0.09 -3.10 -7.42
C ASP A 110 -1.11 -4.22 -7.65
N THR A 111 -1.86 -4.55 -6.62
CA THR A 111 -2.84 -5.63 -6.68
C THR A 111 -4.20 -5.11 -6.23
N VAL A 112 -5.19 -5.22 -7.11
CA VAL A 112 -6.57 -4.91 -6.76
C VAL A 112 -7.28 -6.19 -6.35
N ILE A 113 -7.82 -6.19 -5.14
CA ILE A 113 -8.54 -7.32 -4.58
C ILE A 113 -10.03 -7.12 -4.85
N LEU A 114 -10.65 -8.08 -5.53
CA LEU A 114 -12.09 -8.02 -5.84
C LEU A 114 -12.95 -8.62 -4.75
N GLU A 115 -12.38 -9.53 -3.97
CA GLU A 115 -13.07 -10.25 -2.91
C GLU A 115 -12.95 -9.52 -1.57
N GLU A 116 -13.74 -9.90 -0.59
CA GLU A 116 -13.59 -9.38 0.77
C GLU A 116 -12.27 -9.84 1.38
N VAL A 117 -11.63 -8.94 2.12
CA VAL A 117 -10.38 -9.22 2.82
C VAL A 117 -10.71 -9.67 4.24
N PRO A 118 -10.32 -10.90 4.66
CA PRO A 118 -10.56 -11.37 6.02
C PRO A 118 -9.79 -10.54 7.05
N GLU A 119 -10.34 -10.45 8.26
CA GLU A 119 -9.61 -9.86 9.38
C GLU A 119 -8.40 -10.73 9.76
N PRO A 120 -7.30 -10.12 10.24
CA PRO A 120 -6.10 -10.86 10.61
C PRO A 120 -6.20 -11.49 12.01
N THR A 121 -7.12 -12.42 12.17
CA THR A 121 -7.29 -13.19 13.41
C THR A 121 -6.27 -14.34 13.54
N THR A 122 -5.74 -14.77 12.40
CA THR A 122 -4.64 -15.75 12.28
C THR A 122 -3.74 -15.29 11.15
N ASN A 123 -2.56 -15.88 11.03
CA ASN A 123 -1.70 -15.62 9.86
C ASN A 123 -2.32 -16.27 8.61
N TRP A 124 -2.44 -15.50 7.54
CA TRP A 124 -2.94 -15.99 6.26
C TRP A 124 -2.27 -15.27 5.10
N VAL A 125 -2.29 -15.88 3.95
CA VAL A 125 -1.78 -15.30 2.71
C VAL A 125 -2.84 -15.51 1.62
N GLY A 126 -3.20 -14.44 0.94
CA GLY A 126 -4.07 -14.51 -0.23
C GLY A 126 -3.29 -15.01 -1.45
N TYR A 127 -3.92 -15.81 -2.28
CA TYR A 127 -3.32 -16.27 -3.53
C TYR A 127 -4.36 -16.28 -4.65
N ALA A 128 -3.88 -16.27 -5.87
CA ALA A 128 -4.72 -16.44 -7.04
C ALA A 128 -4.15 -17.57 -7.90
N GLU A 129 -5.04 -18.34 -8.51
CA GLU A 129 -4.62 -19.34 -9.49
C GLU A 129 -4.23 -18.65 -10.80
N VAL A 130 -3.13 -19.07 -11.36
CA VAL A 130 -2.63 -18.54 -12.62
C VAL A 130 -2.84 -19.60 -13.70
N ASP A 131 -3.56 -19.22 -14.75
CA ASP A 131 -3.70 -20.09 -15.92
C ASP A 131 -2.35 -20.28 -16.62
N ASN A 132 -1.98 -21.53 -16.87
CA ASN A 132 -0.72 -21.88 -17.52
C ASN A 132 -0.65 -21.47 -19.00
N ASN A 133 -1.60 -20.69 -19.50
CA ASN A 133 -1.71 -20.27 -20.91
C ASN A 133 -1.13 -18.87 -21.19
N HIS A 134 -0.26 -18.40 -20.32
CA HIS A 134 0.44 -17.12 -20.54
C HIS A 134 1.90 -17.32 -20.90
#